data_f8c540a44abccf18529e7736a22aa561
#
_entry.id   f8c540a44abccf18529e7736a22aa561
#
_cell.length_a   1.000
_cell.length_b   1.000
_cell.length_c   1.000
_cell.angle_alpha   90.00
_cell.angle_beta   90.00
_cell.angle_gamma   90.00
#
_symmetry.space_group_name_H-M   'P 1'
#
loop_
_entity.id
_entity.type
_entity.pdbx_description
1 polymer ?
#
loop_
_entity_poly.entity_id
_entity_poly.type
_entity_poly.pdbx_seq_one_letter_code
_entity_poly.pdbx_strand_id
1 'polypeptide(L)'
;MSRQIKAPAEPQSLRVRSGDVELAVKVYGDAGRPVIVLVHGYPDSSHVWNKVVGPLSARYRVVAYDVRGAGESTVPAHTTAYELEHLVADLAAVLDTVSPEQPIHLVAHDWGSIQSWEAVTTERLKGRIASYTSISGPSLDHAGYWVMQRLRTAAPGDIAKVANQLLHSWYIGAFHLPLAAPLAWKLGLDQLWPKLLERFEGIREESTPTQSSDGQHGVNLYRANVAKRLLAPRRRHTSVPVQLVVPTRDRFVSLELLDGLDQWVDQLWRRDVAAGHWLQLSHPELVVRYVSEFV
;
A
#
# COMPACT_ATOMS: atom_id res chain seq x y z
N MET A 1 2.01 -30.88 11.09
CA MET A 1 3.16 -30.97 10.17
C MET A 1 3.39 -29.58 9.60
N SER A 2 4.39 -28.87 10.13
CA SER A 2 4.78 -27.54 9.64
C SER A 2 5.43 -27.71 8.27
N ARG A 3 4.75 -27.32 7.18
CA ARG A 3 5.40 -27.22 5.87
C ARG A 3 6.42 -26.11 5.96
N GLN A 4 7.69 -26.47 5.91
CA GLN A 4 8.77 -25.49 5.70
C GLN A 4 8.45 -24.69 4.45
N ILE A 5 8.25 -23.39 4.61
CA ILE A 5 8.12 -22.45 3.49
C ILE A 5 9.46 -22.48 2.79
N LYS A 6 9.51 -23.03 1.58
CA LYS A 6 10.70 -23.08 0.75
C LYS A 6 11.12 -21.62 0.48
N ALA A 7 12.38 -21.29 0.74
CA ALA A 7 12.92 -19.98 0.39
C ALA A 7 12.62 -19.69 -1.09
N PRO A 8 12.21 -18.46 -1.45
CA PRO A 8 11.99 -18.11 -2.84
C PRO A 8 13.28 -18.32 -3.63
N ALA A 9 13.15 -18.71 -4.91
CA ALA A 9 14.28 -18.65 -5.84
C ALA A 9 14.82 -17.21 -5.87
N GLU A 10 16.12 -17.05 -6.16
CA GLU A 10 16.69 -15.72 -6.31
C GLU A 10 15.88 -14.90 -7.32
N PRO A 11 15.52 -13.65 -6.98
CA PRO A 11 14.75 -12.81 -7.89
C PRO A 11 15.61 -12.35 -9.07
N GLN A 12 14.97 -12.20 -10.22
CA GLN A 12 15.52 -11.36 -11.28
C GLN A 12 15.37 -9.90 -10.85
N SER A 13 16.47 -9.19 -10.65
CA SER A 13 16.47 -7.76 -10.34
C SER A 13 16.46 -6.94 -11.63
N LEU A 14 15.58 -5.95 -11.69
CA LEU A 14 15.44 -5.02 -12.81
C LEU A 14 15.48 -3.58 -12.29
N ARG A 15 15.85 -2.65 -13.17
CA ARG A 15 15.71 -1.22 -12.96
C ARG A 15 14.72 -0.67 -14.00
N VAL A 16 13.67 -0.01 -13.54
CA VAL A 16 12.62 0.54 -14.38
C VAL A 16 12.63 2.06 -14.28
N ARG A 17 12.82 2.73 -15.41
CA ARG A 17 12.81 4.20 -15.44
C ARG A 17 11.38 4.74 -15.54
N SER A 18 11.06 5.70 -14.67
CA SER A 18 9.80 6.45 -14.67
C SER A 18 10.09 7.94 -14.51
N GLY A 19 10.12 8.67 -15.62
CA GLY A 19 10.52 10.07 -15.62
C GLY A 19 11.97 10.26 -15.18
N ASP A 20 12.14 10.95 -14.05
CA ASP A 20 13.42 11.27 -13.41
C ASP A 20 13.85 10.26 -12.32
N VAL A 21 13.02 9.25 -12.04
CA VAL A 21 13.33 8.20 -11.06
C VAL A 21 13.61 6.85 -11.73
N GLU A 22 14.40 6.05 -11.05
CA GLU A 22 14.66 4.66 -11.37
C GLU A 22 14.14 3.78 -10.22
N LEU A 23 13.25 2.85 -10.55
CA LEU A 23 12.60 1.96 -9.60
C LEU A 23 13.33 0.63 -9.54
N ALA A 24 13.61 0.15 -8.33
CA ALA A 24 14.13 -1.19 -8.10
C ALA A 24 12.98 -2.19 -8.12
N VAL A 25 13.07 -3.18 -9.01
CA VAL A 25 12.02 -4.18 -9.23
C VAL A 25 12.61 -5.58 -9.10
N LYS A 26 11.93 -6.42 -8.33
CA LYS A 26 12.27 -7.83 -8.12
C LYS A 26 11.19 -8.71 -8.73
N VAL A 27 11.57 -9.64 -9.59
CA VAL A 27 10.66 -10.56 -10.28
C VAL A 27 10.96 -11.99 -9.85
N TYR A 28 9.93 -12.70 -9.40
CA TYR A 28 10.00 -14.08 -8.93
C TYR A 28 9.08 -14.97 -9.75
N GLY A 29 9.43 -16.25 -9.88
CA GLY A 29 8.62 -17.25 -10.62
C GLY A 29 8.83 -17.19 -12.13
N ASP A 30 8.13 -18.09 -12.81
CA ASP A 30 8.38 -18.36 -14.24
C ASP A 30 7.66 -17.34 -15.13
N ALA A 31 8.27 -17.01 -16.26
CA ALA A 31 7.64 -16.29 -17.36
C ALA A 31 6.43 -17.07 -17.91
N GLY A 32 5.41 -16.37 -18.37
CA GLY A 32 4.18 -16.97 -18.93
C GLY A 32 3.10 -17.32 -17.89
N ARG A 33 3.38 -17.20 -16.59
CA ARG A 33 2.37 -17.30 -15.54
C ARG A 33 1.61 -15.98 -15.37
N PRO A 34 0.37 -15.99 -14.83
CA PRO A 34 -0.35 -14.76 -14.46
C PRO A 34 0.52 -13.90 -13.55
N VAL A 35 0.51 -12.58 -13.78
CA VAL A 35 1.38 -11.63 -13.10
C VAL A 35 0.67 -11.04 -11.89
N ILE A 36 1.30 -11.12 -10.71
CA ILE A 36 0.90 -10.41 -9.49
C ILE A 36 1.91 -9.31 -9.23
N VAL A 37 1.45 -8.07 -9.05
CA VAL A 37 2.29 -6.94 -8.66
C VAL A 37 1.98 -6.57 -7.21
N LEU A 38 3.03 -6.55 -6.38
CA LEU A 38 2.97 -6.26 -4.95
C LEU A 38 3.48 -4.84 -4.70
N VAL A 39 2.67 -4.00 -4.05
CA VAL A 39 3.01 -2.60 -3.77
C VAL A 39 3.01 -2.36 -2.26
N HIS A 40 4.17 -2.00 -1.72
CA HIS A 40 4.36 -1.73 -0.30
C HIS A 40 3.92 -0.31 0.08
N GLY A 41 3.79 -0.06 1.39
CA GLY A 41 3.47 1.23 1.95
C GLY A 41 4.60 1.85 2.78
N TYR A 42 4.22 2.72 3.70
CA TYR A 42 5.10 3.47 4.59
C TYR A 42 5.16 2.78 5.99
N PRO A 43 6.31 2.70 6.62
CA PRO A 43 7.66 3.14 6.21
C PRO A 43 8.50 1.99 5.61
N ASP A 44 7.87 1.14 4.81
CA ASP A 44 8.42 -0.11 4.30
C ASP A 44 9.11 0.06 2.93
N SER A 45 9.70 -1.05 2.48
CA SER A 45 10.12 -1.30 1.10
C SER A 45 9.52 -2.63 0.61
N SER A 46 9.87 -3.07 -0.61
CA SER A 46 9.44 -4.37 -1.15
C SER A 46 9.75 -5.55 -0.23
N HIS A 47 10.68 -5.36 0.72
CA HIS A 47 11.07 -6.33 1.73
C HIS A 47 9.88 -6.85 2.57
N VAL A 48 8.88 -6.00 2.82
CA VAL A 48 7.68 -6.35 3.60
C VAL A 48 6.91 -7.55 3.02
N TRP A 49 7.15 -7.87 1.74
CA TRP A 49 6.53 -8.98 1.02
C TRP A 49 7.31 -10.29 1.05
N ASN A 50 8.49 -10.35 1.68
CA ASN A 50 9.39 -11.51 1.63
C ASN A 50 8.73 -12.83 2.05
N LYS A 51 7.79 -12.79 3.02
CA LYS A 51 7.05 -13.99 3.46
C LYS A 51 5.95 -14.41 2.49
N VAL A 52 5.54 -13.52 1.58
CA VAL A 52 4.42 -13.71 0.65
C VAL A 52 4.92 -14.13 -0.74
N VAL A 53 6.05 -13.58 -1.19
CA VAL A 53 6.56 -13.81 -2.56
C VAL A 53 6.87 -15.28 -2.85
N GLY A 54 7.51 -16.00 -1.92
CA GLY A 54 7.89 -17.40 -2.12
C GLY A 54 6.69 -18.31 -2.40
N PRO A 55 5.68 -18.37 -1.54
CA PRO A 55 4.48 -19.16 -1.78
C PRO A 55 3.71 -18.77 -3.05
N LEU A 56 3.59 -17.47 -3.36
CA LEU A 56 2.92 -17.00 -4.57
C LEU A 56 3.70 -17.34 -5.84
N SER A 57 5.03 -17.21 -5.82
CA SER A 57 5.89 -17.49 -7.00
C SER A 57 5.87 -18.95 -7.44
N ALA A 58 5.37 -19.86 -6.61
CA ALA A 58 5.14 -21.24 -7.01
C ALA A 58 4.08 -21.39 -8.11
N ARG A 59 3.16 -20.43 -8.23
CA ARG A 59 2.01 -20.47 -9.18
C ARG A 59 1.94 -19.25 -10.10
N TYR A 60 2.49 -18.12 -9.69
CA TYR A 60 2.39 -16.83 -10.36
C TYR A 60 3.77 -16.27 -10.69
N ARG A 61 3.83 -15.35 -11.64
CA ARG A 61 4.96 -14.46 -11.78
C ARG A 61 4.74 -13.26 -10.85
N VAL A 62 5.53 -13.18 -9.79
CA VAL A 62 5.35 -12.18 -8.73
C VAL A 62 6.36 -11.06 -8.91
N VAL A 63 5.88 -9.83 -8.96
CA VAL A 63 6.67 -8.62 -9.09
C VAL A 63 6.50 -7.79 -7.83
N ALA A 64 7.58 -7.48 -7.14
CA ALA A 64 7.60 -6.53 -6.04
C ALA A 64 8.58 -5.40 -6.39
N TYR A 65 8.18 -4.16 -6.20
CA TYR A 65 9.07 -3.03 -6.47
C TYR A 65 9.12 -2.08 -5.27
N ASP A 66 10.24 -1.40 -5.14
CA ASP A 66 10.38 -0.31 -4.18
C ASP A 66 9.74 0.94 -4.77
N VAL A 67 8.78 1.52 -4.06
CA VAL A 67 8.14 2.79 -4.44
C VAL A 67 9.21 3.89 -4.43
N ARG A 68 9.05 4.93 -5.29
CA ARG A 68 9.98 6.06 -5.30
C ARG A 68 10.27 6.59 -3.89
N GLY A 69 11.52 6.78 -3.58
CA GLY A 69 11.98 7.24 -2.26
C GLY A 69 12.08 6.17 -1.20
N ALA A 70 11.87 4.90 -1.54
CA ALA A 70 12.01 3.77 -0.64
C ALA A 70 12.96 2.71 -1.21
N GLY A 71 13.53 1.89 -0.33
CA GLY A 71 14.39 0.78 -0.65
C GLY A 71 15.58 1.20 -1.52
N GLU A 72 15.73 0.53 -2.64
CA GLU A 72 16.79 0.79 -3.62
C GLU A 72 16.33 1.71 -4.78
N SER A 73 15.09 2.25 -4.73
CA SER A 73 14.60 3.19 -5.73
C SER A 73 15.12 4.60 -5.52
N THR A 74 15.16 5.39 -6.59
CA THR A 74 15.59 6.79 -6.53
C THR A 74 14.75 7.58 -5.54
N VAL A 75 15.42 8.40 -4.72
CA VAL A 75 14.78 9.38 -3.83
C VAL A 75 14.55 10.68 -4.62
N PRO A 76 13.28 11.08 -4.85
CA PRO A 76 12.97 12.34 -5.51
C PRO A 76 13.41 13.56 -4.70
N ALA A 77 13.85 14.62 -5.39
CA ALA A 77 14.34 15.85 -4.75
C ALA A 77 13.23 16.70 -4.12
N HIS A 78 11.99 16.58 -4.61
CA HIS A 78 10.90 17.48 -4.23
C HIS A 78 9.68 16.70 -3.73
N THR A 79 8.97 17.24 -2.73
CA THR A 79 7.75 16.64 -2.18
C THR A 79 6.67 16.43 -3.24
N THR A 80 6.53 17.33 -4.21
CA THR A 80 5.54 17.21 -5.30
C THR A 80 5.75 15.97 -6.18
N ALA A 81 6.98 15.47 -6.25
CA ALA A 81 7.26 14.22 -6.98
C ALA A 81 6.63 12.98 -6.34
N TYR A 82 6.08 13.08 -5.12
CA TYR A 82 5.34 12.01 -4.45
C TYR A 82 3.82 12.10 -4.65
N GLU A 83 3.32 12.99 -5.50
CA GLU A 83 1.89 13.06 -5.83
C GLU A 83 1.40 11.75 -6.46
N LEU A 84 0.14 11.37 -6.20
CA LEU A 84 -0.45 10.11 -6.66
C LEU A 84 -0.33 9.91 -8.17
N GLU A 85 -0.37 10.99 -8.95
CA GLU A 85 -0.22 10.96 -10.40
C GLU A 85 1.16 10.42 -10.84
N HIS A 86 2.22 10.76 -10.09
CA HIS A 86 3.56 10.23 -10.32
C HIS A 86 3.68 8.76 -9.90
N LEU A 87 3.05 8.37 -8.78
CA LEU A 87 3.02 6.98 -8.31
C LEU A 87 2.29 6.06 -9.31
N VAL A 88 1.20 6.55 -9.92
CA VAL A 88 0.50 5.84 -11.00
C VAL A 88 1.38 5.74 -12.26
N ALA A 89 2.18 6.78 -12.55
CA ALA A 89 3.13 6.72 -13.66
C ALA A 89 4.22 5.67 -13.42
N ASP A 90 4.68 5.52 -12.18
CA ASP A 90 5.63 4.48 -11.79
C ASP A 90 5.05 3.08 -12.01
N LEU A 91 3.85 2.85 -11.49
CA LEU A 91 3.18 1.57 -11.68
C LEU A 91 3.01 1.28 -13.18
N ALA A 92 2.60 2.27 -13.99
CA ALA A 92 2.50 2.10 -15.43
C ALA A 92 3.83 1.67 -16.06
N ALA A 93 4.94 2.32 -15.71
CA ALA A 93 6.27 1.97 -16.23
C ALA A 93 6.70 0.55 -15.81
N VAL A 94 6.39 0.15 -14.56
CA VAL A 94 6.61 -1.23 -14.11
C VAL A 94 5.79 -2.21 -14.95
N LEU A 95 4.47 -1.95 -15.15
CA LEU A 95 3.60 -2.82 -15.93
C LEU A 95 4.07 -2.93 -17.39
N ASP A 96 4.49 -1.82 -18.00
CA ASP A 96 5.01 -1.80 -19.38
C ASP A 96 6.27 -2.65 -19.53
N THR A 97 7.06 -2.77 -18.46
CA THR A 97 8.28 -3.58 -18.45
C THR A 97 8.00 -5.06 -18.18
N VAL A 98 7.11 -5.37 -17.21
CA VAL A 98 6.95 -6.76 -16.72
C VAL A 98 5.78 -7.51 -17.37
N SER A 99 4.77 -6.79 -17.86
CA SER A 99 3.55 -7.35 -18.46
C SER A 99 2.95 -6.39 -19.49
N PRO A 100 3.66 -6.12 -20.63
CA PRO A 100 3.22 -5.10 -21.58
C PRO A 100 1.86 -5.38 -22.21
N GLU A 101 1.52 -6.65 -22.43
CA GLU A 101 0.33 -7.07 -23.20
C GLU A 101 -0.80 -7.62 -22.32
N GLN A 102 -0.47 -8.17 -21.15
CA GLN A 102 -1.45 -8.85 -20.31
C GLN A 102 -1.80 -8.01 -19.09
N PRO A 103 -3.08 -7.98 -18.69
CA PRO A 103 -3.47 -7.36 -17.42
C PRO A 103 -2.88 -8.13 -16.23
N ILE A 104 -2.63 -7.41 -15.15
CA ILE A 104 -2.01 -7.95 -13.94
C ILE A 104 -3.01 -8.00 -12.78
N HIS A 105 -2.69 -8.78 -11.77
CA HIS A 105 -3.37 -8.74 -10.48
C HIS A 105 -2.58 -7.86 -9.52
N LEU A 106 -3.22 -6.83 -8.97
CA LEU A 106 -2.59 -5.85 -8.09
C LEU A 106 -2.87 -6.20 -6.63
N VAL A 107 -1.83 -6.26 -5.81
CA VAL A 107 -1.93 -6.49 -4.36
C VAL A 107 -1.14 -5.41 -3.65
N ALA A 108 -1.78 -4.69 -2.74
CA ALA A 108 -1.14 -3.53 -2.16
C ALA A 108 -1.51 -3.33 -0.68
N HIS A 109 -0.58 -2.78 0.07
CA HIS A 109 -0.70 -2.52 1.49
C HIS A 109 -0.42 -1.05 1.82
N ASP A 110 -1.19 -0.46 2.76
CA ASP A 110 -1.00 0.90 3.29
C ASP A 110 -0.89 1.96 2.18
N TRP A 111 0.17 2.77 2.08
CA TRP A 111 0.39 3.72 0.98
C TRP A 111 0.47 3.06 -0.39
N GLY A 112 0.94 1.82 -0.45
CA GLY A 112 0.82 1.02 -1.68
C GLY A 112 -0.63 0.82 -2.09
N SER A 113 -1.52 0.57 -1.12
CA SER A 113 -2.96 0.47 -1.39
C SER A 113 -3.56 1.83 -1.76
N ILE A 114 -3.20 2.90 -1.06
CA ILE A 114 -3.69 4.27 -1.36
C ILE A 114 -3.37 4.66 -2.82
N GLN A 115 -2.13 4.46 -3.28
CA GLN A 115 -1.76 4.76 -4.66
C GLN A 115 -2.42 3.79 -5.67
N SER A 116 -2.65 2.55 -5.28
CA SER A 116 -3.33 1.56 -6.12
C SER A 116 -4.81 1.89 -6.33
N TRP A 117 -5.48 2.50 -5.36
CA TRP A 117 -6.82 3.07 -5.56
C TRP A 117 -6.84 4.17 -6.64
N GLU A 118 -5.81 5.02 -6.68
CA GLU A 118 -5.66 5.99 -7.78
C GLU A 118 -5.47 5.26 -9.12
N ALA A 119 -4.66 4.20 -9.13
CA ALA A 119 -4.36 3.41 -10.33
C ALA A 119 -5.60 2.73 -10.94
N VAL A 120 -6.45 2.10 -10.10
CA VAL A 120 -7.64 1.37 -10.59
C VAL A 120 -8.81 2.28 -10.96
N THR A 121 -8.73 3.57 -10.62
CA THR A 121 -9.77 4.57 -10.92
C THR A 121 -9.35 5.58 -12.01
N THR A 122 -8.17 5.42 -12.61
CA THR A 122 -7.66 6.29 -13.68
C THR A 122 -7.81 5.65 -15.05
N GLU A 123 -8.11 6.44 -16.08
CA GLU A 123 -8.14 5.98 -17.47
C GLU A 123 -6.76 5.49 -17.97
N ARG A 124 -5.66 5.99 -17.39
CA ARG A 124 -4.30 5.64 -17.81
C ARG A 124 -4.01 4.14 -17.73
N LEU A 125 -4.56 3.45 -16.74
CA LEU A 125 -4.34 2.01 -16.52
C LEU A 125 -5.58 1.16 -16.82
N LYS A 126 -6.56 1.71 -17.51
CA LYS A 126 -7.75 0.99 -17.93
C LYS A 126 -7.40 -0.25 -18.75
N GLY A 127 -7.95 -1.40 -18.33
CA GLY A 127 -7.68 -2.70 -18.96
C GLY A 127 -6.32 -3.32 -18.61
N ARG A 128 -5.46 -2.63 -17.84
CA ARG A 128 -4.14 -3.14 -17.41
C ARG A 128 -4.17 -3.89 -16.08
N ILE A 129 -5.27 -3.79 -15.33
CA ILE A 129 -5.44 -4.40 -14.01
C ILE A 129 -6.67 -5.29 -14.05
N ALA A 130 -6.49 -6.60 -13.87
CA ALA A 130 -7.55 -7.59 -13.88
C ALA A 130 -8.29 -7.70 -12.55
N SER A 131 -7.57 -7.53 -11.44
CA SER A 131 -8.15 -7.50 -10.09
C SER A 131 -7.25 -6.71 -9.13
N TYR A 132 -7.84 -6.22 -8.04
CA TYR A 132 -7.12 -5.46 -7.03
C TYR A 132 -7.42 -5.98 -5.62
N THR A 133 -6.38 -6.35 -4.87
CA THR A 133 -6.46 -6.66 -3.43
C THR A 133 -5.88 -5.51 -2.62
N SER A 134 -6.74 -4.83 -1.86
CA SER A 134 -6.42 -3.70 -0.98
C SER A 134 -6.30 -4.19 0.46
N ILE A 135 -5.17 -3.88 1.11
CA ILE A 135 -4.92 -4.21 2.52
C ILE A 135 -4.58 -2.92 3.25
N SER A 136 -5.35 -2.56 4.29
CA SER A 136 -5.03 -1.46 5.23
C SER A 136 -4.73 -0.09 4.60
N GLY A 137 -5.33 0.24 3.46
CA GLY A 137 -5.09 1.52 2.77
C GLY A 137 -6.30 1.96 1.95
N PRO A 138 -7.11 2.91 2.44
CA PRO A 138 -8.29 3.41 1.73
C PRO A 138 -7.89 4.40 0.62
N SER A 139 -8.77 4.59 -0.36
CA SER A 139 -8.65 5.73 -1.27
C SER A 139 -8.80 7.05 -0.50
N LEU A 140 -7.88 7.99 -0.69
CA LEU A 140 -7.97 9.32 -0.07
C LEU A 140 -9.21 10.10 -0.56
N ASP A 141 -9.59 9.95 -1.82
CA ASP A 141 -10.80 10.57 -2.36
C ASP A 141 -12.07 10.00 -1.69
N HIS A 142 -12.16 8.66 -1.53
CA HIS A 142 -13.28 8.03 -0.84
C HIS A 142 -13.32 8.42 0.65
N ALA A 143 -12.18 8.46 1.31
CA ALA A 143 -12.06 8.94 2.69
C ALA A 143 -12.53 10.40 2.84
N GLY A 144 -12.14 11.27 1.90
CA GLY A 144 -12.61 12.65 1.86
C GLY A 144 -14.13 12.76 1.72
N TYR A 145 -14.74 11.99 0.81
CA TYR A 145 -16.20 11.92 0.69
C TYR A 145 -16.86 11.37 1.94
N TRP A 146 -16.30 10.32 2.55
CA TRP A 146 -16.79 9.74 3.78
C TRP A 146 -16.83 10.76 4.93
N VAL A 147 -15.76 11.55 5.11
CA VAL A 147 -15.69 12.65 6.10
C VAL A 147 -16.72 13.74 5.75
N MET A 148 -16.71 14.24 4.51
CA MET A 148 -17.63 15.31 4.10
C MET A 148 -19.09 14.94 4.30
N GLN A 149 -19.49 13.72 3.97
CA GLN A 149 -20.86 13.25 4.10
C GLN A 149 -21.29 13.26 5.58
N ARG A 150 -20.44 12.73 6.47
CA ARG A 150 -20.73 12.67 7.91
C ARG A 150 -20.75 14.04 8.59
N LEU A 151 -19.88 14.94 8.17
CA LEU A 151 -19.92 16.33 8.67
C LEU A 151 -21.16 17.09 8.19
N ARG A 152 -21.69 16.77 7.00
CA ARG A 152 -22.93 17.38 6.48
C ARG A 152 -24.17 16.90 7.21
N THR A 153 -24.26 15.62 7.58
CA THR A 153 -25.38 15.09 8.37
C THR A 153 -25.37 15.64 9.78
N ALA A 154 -24.19 15.97 10.32
CA ALA A 154 -23.95 16.46 11.66
C ALA A 154 -24.63 15.61 12.78
N ALA A 155 -24.96 14.35 12.48
CA ALA A 155 -25.50 13.42 13.45
C ALA A 155 -24.43 13.08 14.50
N PRO A 156 -24.75 13.01 15.81
CA PRO A 156 -23.76 12.74 16.85
C PRO A 156 -22.95 11.47 16.61
N GLY A 157 -23.57 10.40 16.11
CA GLY A 157 -22.88 9.15 15.75
C GLY A 157 -21.91 9.30 14.60
N ASP A 158 -22.22 10.12 13.58
CA ASP A 158 -21.35 10.40 12.45
C ASP A 158 -20.14 11.25 12.86
N ILE A 159 -20.37 12.25 13.71
CA ILE A 159 -19.29 13.06 14.28
C ILE A 159 -18.34 12.19 15.12
N ALA A 160 -18.88 11.26 15.92
CA ALA A 160 -18.07 10.33 16.71
C ALA A 160 -17.19 9.43 15.81
N LYS A 161 -17.71 8.93 14.68
CA LYS A 161 -16.94 8.13 13.72
C LYS A 161 -15.80 8.95 13.10
N VAL A 162 -16.05 10.19 12.72
CA VAL A 162 -15.00 11.09 12.19
C VAL A 162 -13.94 11.36 13.25
N ALA A 163 -14.37 11.66 14.50
CA ALA A 163 -13.43 11.87 15.61
C ALA A 163 -12.58 10.61 15.88
N ASN A 164 -13.18 9.42 15.84
CA ASN A 164 -12.46 8.16 15.97
C ASN A 164 -11.38 8.01 14.88
N GLN A 165 -11.71 8.26 13.61
CA GLN A 165 -10.71 8.20 12.53
C GLN A 165 -9.61 9.24 12.72
N LEU A 166 -9.91 10.46 13.17
CA LEU A 166 -8.89 11.46 13.46
C LEU A 166 -7.93 11.03 14.56
N LEU A 167 -8.44 10.31 15.58
CA LEU A 167 -7.58 9.70 16.60
C LEU A 167 -6.65 8.61 16.05
N HIS A 168 -7.10 7.83 15.06
CA HIS A 168 -6.24 6.87 14.34
C HIS A 168 -5.22 7.56 13.44
N SER A 169 -5.53 8.77 12.97
CA SER A 169 -4.73 9.53 11.99
C SER A 169 -3.90 10.67 12.59
N TRP A 170 -3.78 10.77 13.92
CA TRP A 170 -3.09 11.88 14.62
C TRP A 170 -1.65 12.11 14.13
N TYR A 171 -0.96 11.02 13.78
CA TYR A 171 0.42 11.04 13.30
C TYR A 171 0.59 11.77 11.96
N ILE A 172 -0.47 11.85 11.14
CA ILE A 172 -0.47 12.58 9.87
C ILE A 172 -0.17 14.06 10.12
N GLY A 173 -0.75 14.64 11.19
CA GLY A 173 -0.43 16.00 11.61
C GLY A 173 1.05 16.17 11.96
N ALA A 174 1.65 15.22 12.66
CA ALA A 174 3.08 15.23 12.98
C ALA A 174 3.96 15.13 11.72
N PHE A 175 3.54 14.38 10.71
CA PHE A 175 4.27 14.26 9.43
C PHE A 175 4.26 15.55 8.60
N HIS A 176 3.30 16.44 8.81
CA HIS A 176 3.27 17.75 8.17
C HIS A 176 4.21 18.76 8.83
N LEU A 177 4.72 18.48 10.04
CA LEU A 177 5.76 19.31 10.64
C LEU A 177 7.06 19.13 9.84
N PRO A 178 7.71 20.24 9.38
CA PRO A 178 8.75 20.17 8.34
C PRO A 178 9.93 19.25 8.66
N LEU A 179 10.37 19.21 9.92
CA LEU A 179 11.56 18.47 10.32
C LEU A 179 11.28 17.32 11.30
N ALA A 180 10.11 17.26 11.93
CA ALA A 180 9.85 16.36 13.06
C ALA A 180 10.03 14.87 12.68
N ALA A 181 9.29 14.39 11.68
CA ALA A 181 9.36 13.00 11.28
C ALA A 181 10.69 12.61 10.62
N PRO A 182 11.24 13.38 9.64
CA PRO A 182 12.56 13.08 9.09
C PRO A 182 13.68 13.04 10.15
N LEU A 183 13.68 13.97 11.11
CA LEU A 183 14.67 13.97 12.18
C LEU A 183 14.49 12.77 13.13
N ALA A 184 13.26 12.38 13.46
CA ALA A 184 13.01 11.22 14.30
C ALA A 184 13.63 9.95 13.69
N TRP A 185 13.42 9.73 12.39
CA TRP A 185 14.05 8.62 11.66
C TRP A 185 15.58 8.71 11.64
N LYS A 186 16.12 9.88 11.35
CA LYS A 186 17.57 10.13 11.33
C LYS A 186 18.22 9.94 12.72
N LEU A 187 17.49 10.19 13.79
CA LEU A 187 17.99 10.15 15.17
C LEU A 187 17.76 8.79 15.87
N GLY A 188 17.35 7.74 15.13
CA GLY A 188 17.32 6.38 15.64
C GLY A 188 15.93 5.74 15.77
N LEU A 189 14.88 6.35 15.18
CA LEU A 189 13.56 5.70 15.14
C LEU A 189 13.63 4.37 14.37
N ASP A 190 14.49 4.23 13.36
CA ASP A 190 14.79 3.00 12.65
C ASP A 190 15.26 1.86 13.58
N GLN A 191 16.08 2.17 14.58
CA GLN A 191 16.57 1.21 15.57
C GLN A 191 15.48 0.81 16.60
N LEU A 192 14.51 1.70 16.82
CA LEU A 192 13.36 1.46 17.68
C LEU A 192 12.21 0.77 16.94
N TRP A 193 12.17 0.87 15.61
CA TRP A 193 11.06 0.39 14.79
C TRP A 193 10.73 -1.10 15.01
N PRO A 194 11.69 -2.04 15.04
CA PRO A 194 11.41 -3.43 15.36
C PRO A 194 10.74 -3.64 16.72
N LYS A 195 11.16 -2.87 17.73
CA LYS A 195 10.55 -2.94 19.07
C LYS A 195 9.13 -2.40 19.08
N LEU A 196 8.84 -1.36 18.28
CA LEU A 196 7.50 -0.83 18.11
C LEU A 196 6.58 -1.82 17.39
N LEU A 197 7.06 -2.47 16.33
CA LEU A 197 6.34 -3.56 15.65
C LEU A 197 6.05 -4.73 16.59
N GLU A 198 7.03 -5.17 17.37
CA GLU A 198 6.83 -6.24 18.36
C GLU A 198 5.81 -5.80 19.44
N ARG A 199 5.93 -4.58 19.96
CA ARG A 199 5.08 -4.07 21.04
C ARG A 199 3.63 -3.87 20.63
N PHE A 200 3.38 -3.36 19.41
CA PHE A 200 2.05 -2.94 18.95
C PHE A 200 1.37 -3.94 18.02
N GLU A 201 2.15 -4.70 17.26
CA GLU A 201 1.66 -5.64 16.25
C GLU A 201 1.99 -7.11 16.59
N GLY A 202 2.87 -7.34 17.56
CA GLY A 202 3.34 -8.70 17.90
C GLY A 202 4.28 -9.30 16.84
N ILE A 203 4.87 -8.46 15.99
CA ILE A 203 5.71 -8.86 14.85
C ILE A 203 7.17 -8.68 15.22
N ARG A 204 7.96 -9.75 15.04
CA ARG A 204 9.42 -9.74 15.21
C ARG A 204 10.06 -9.71 13.84
N GLU A 205 10.49 -8.54 13.44
CA GLU A 205 11.26 -8.27 12.23
C GLU A 205 12.48 -7.41 12.57
N GLU A 206 13.51 -7.48 11.77
CA GLU A 206 14.68 -6.61 11.88
C GLU A 206 14.51 -5.37 10.99
N SER A 207 15.15 -4.26 11.37
CA SER A 207 15.20 -3.08 10.51
C SER A 207 15.93 -3.41 9.20
N THR A 208 15.40 -2.92 8.09
CA THR A 208 16.09 -3.01 6.80
C THR A 208 17.23 -2.00 6.74
N PRO A 209 18.26 -2.22 5.90
CA PRO A 209 19.35 -1.25 5.73
C PRO A 209 18.86 0.15 5.28
N THR A 210 17.71 0.23 4.62
CA THR A 210 17.13 1.47 4.12
C THR A 210 16.08 2.08 5.04
N GLN A 211 15.72 1.41 6.15
CA GLN A 211 14.61 1.79 7.05
C GLN A 211 14.61 3.26 7.46
N SER A 212 15.78 3.80 7.81
CA SER A 212 15.92 5.21 8.18
C SER A 212 15.60 6.14 7.01
N SER A 213 16.14 5.84 5.82
CA SER A 213 15.86 6.58 4.58
C SER A 213 14.41 6.48 4.17
N ASP A 214 13.84 5.27 4.20
CA ASP A 214 12.45 4.98 3.81
C ASP A 214 11.48 5.79 4.68
N GLY A 215 11.73 5.81 5.99
CA GLY A 215 10.95 6.61 6.91
C GLY A 215 11.11 8.13 6.70
N GLN A 216 12.33 8.62 6.45
CA GLN A 216 12.59 10.04 6.21
C GLN A 216 11.89 10.56 4.94
N HIS A 217 11.98 9.83 3.85
CA HIS A 217 11.50 10.28 2.55
C HIS A 217 10.03 9.95 2.32
N GLY A 218 9.54 8.81 2.86
CA GLY A 218 8.15 8.37 2.71
C GLY A 218 7.12 9.30 3.36
N VAL A 219 7.51 10.18 4.32
CA VAL A 219 6.60 11.23 4.84
C VAL A 219 6.10 12.17 3.74
N ASN A 220 6.82 12.27 2.63
CA ASN A 220 6.40 13.10 1.50
C ASN A 220 5.16 12.56 0.79
N LEU A 221 4.86 11.26 0.88
CA LEU A 221 3.59 10.68 0.44
C LEU A 221 2.41 11.39 1.12
N TYR A 222 2.49 11.58 2.45
CA TYR A 222 1.46 12.28 3.22
C TYR A 222 1.38 13.76 2.85
N ARG A 223 2.53 14.45 2.82
CA ARG A 223 2.62 15.90 2.55
C ARG A 223 2.10 16.28 1.17
N ALA A 224 2.39 15.45 0.15
CA ALA A 224 1.98 15.73 -1.22
C ALA A 224 0.48 15.50 -1.45
N ASN A 225 -0.16 14.60 -0.69
CA ASN A 225 -1.45 14.07 -1.09
C ASN A 225 -2.59 14.27 -0.09
N VAL A 226 -2.35 14.08 1.22
CA VAL A 226 -3.45 13.93 2.18
C VAL A 226 -4.34 15.16 2.21
N ALA A 227 -3.79 16.34 2.49
CA ALA A 227 -4.59 17.57 2.57
C ALA A 227 -5.30 17.88 1.24
N LYS A 228 -4.58 17.74 0.11
CA LYS A 228 -5.10 17.99 -1.24
C LYS A 228 -6.33 17.13 -1.54
N ARG A 229 -6.28 15.83 -1.21
CA ARG A 229 -7.36 14.87 -1.53
C ARG A 229 -8.52 14.90 -0.55
N LEU A 230 -8.25 15.04 0.75
CA LEU A 230 -9.31 15.09 1.76
C LEU A 230 -10.14 16.37 1.67
N LEU A 231 -9.53 17.52 1.32
CA LEU A 231 -10.23 18.81 1.20
C LEU A 231 -10.95 18.98 -0.14
N ALA A 232 -10.47 18.34 -1.20
CA ALA A 232 -11.06 18.40 -2.54
C ALA A 232 -11.16 16.99 -3.16
N PRO A 233 -11.98 16.09 -2.57
CA PRO A 233 -12.10 14.73 -3.05
C PRO A 233 -12.78 14.66 -4.41
N ARG A 234 -12.29 13.78 -5.27
CA ARG A 234 -12.82 13.52 -6.62
C ARG A 234 -13.71 12.28 -6.60
N ARG A 235 -14.74 12.27 -7.44
CA ARG A 235 -15.54 11.05 -7.64
C ARG A 235 -14.69 10.02 -8.37
N ARG A 236 -14.40 8.94 -7.69
CA ARG A 236 -13.52 7.85 -8.17
C ARG A 236 -14.28 6.54 -8.15
N HIS A 237 -14.60 6.04 -9.32
CA HIS A 237 -15.31 4.79 -9.52
C HIS A 237 -14.43 3.80 -10.30
N THR A 238 -14.54 2.51 -10.00
CA THR A 238 -13.81 1.47 -10.70
C THR A 238 -14.70 0.27 -11.04
N SER A 239 -14.51 -0.25 -12.25
CA SER A 239 -15.05 -1.55 -12.67
C SER A 239 -14.06 -2.70 -12.47
N VAL A 240 -12.84 -2.41 -12.01
CA VAL A 240 -11.89 -3.45 -11.61
C VAL A 240 -12.45 -4.18 -10.39
N PRO A 241 -12.53 -5.52 -10.40
CA PRO A 241 -12.89 -6.31 -9.23
C PRO A 241 -11.96 -6.02 -8.05
N VAL A 242 -12.52 -5.65 -6.89
CA VAL A 242 -11.74 -5.29 -5.70
C VAL A 242 -12.03 -6.25 -4.55
N GLN A 243 -10.96 -6.77 -3.95
CA GLN A 243 -11.01 -7.47 -2.67
C GLN A 243 -10.42 -6.57 -1.58
N LEU A 244 -11.22 -6.26 -0.56
CA LEU A 244 -10.72 -5.63 0.67
C LEU A 244 -10.33 -6.72 1.66
N VAL A 245 -9.09 -6.73 2.08
CA VAL A 245 -8.64 -7.51 3.23
C VAL A 245 -8.46 -6.55 4.41
N VAL A 246 -9.33 -6.69 5.41
CA VAL A 246 -9.53 -5.70 6.47
C VAL A 246 -9.02 -6.25 7.80
N PRO A 247 -7.85 -5.84 8.29
CA PRO A 247 -7.41 -6.16 9.63
C PRO A 247 -8.28 -5.43 10.66
N THR A 248 -9.02 -6.19 11.49
CA THR A 248 -10.02 -5.58 12.40
C THR A 248 -9.42 -4.92 13.65
N ARG A 249 -8.11 -5.08 13.86
CA ARG A 249 -7.35 -4.44 14.95
C ARG A 249 -6.34 -3.43 14.41
N ASP A 250 -6.58 -2.92 13.19
CA ASP A 250 -5.76 -1.88 12.57
C ASP A 250 -5.82 -0.59 13.42
N ARG A 251 -4.64 -0.03 13.72
CA ARG A 251 -4.51 1.19 14.55
C ARG A 251 -4.50 2.47 13.74
N PHE A 252 -4.48 2.39 12.41
CA PHE A 252 -4.32 3.51 11.49
C PHE A 252 -5.56 3.75 10.64
N VAL A 253 -6.27 2.67 10.29
CA VAL A 253 -7.48 2.71 9.45
C VAL A 253 -8.63 2.12 10.26
N SER A 254 -9.61 2.95 10.60
CA SER A 254 -10.81 2.48 11.29
C SER A 254 -11.70 1.67 10.35
N LEU A 255 -12.46 0.72 10.89
CA LEU A 255 -13.37 -0.11 10.11
C LEU A 255 -14.45 0.74 9.41
N GLU A 256 -14.91 1.78 10.10
CA GLU A 256 -15.95 2.68 9.62
C GLU A 256 -15.51 3.50 8.42
N LEU A 257 -14.21 3.74 8.24
CA LEU A 257 -13.67 4.46 7.09
C LEU A 257 -13.90 3.71 5.77
N LEU A 258 -14.09 2.39 5.87
CA LEU A 258 -14.35 1.51 4.73
C LEU A 258 -15.86 1.33 4.43
N ASP A 259 -16.74 2.00 5.21
CA ASP A 259 -18.18 1.93 4.99
C ASP A 259 -18.57 2.68 3.70
N GLY A 260 -19.46 2.08 2.91
CA GLY A 260 -20.01 2.69 1.70
C GLY A 260 -19.08 2.65 0.48
N LEU A 261 -18.04 1.81 0.49
CA LEU A 261 -17.16 1.63 -0.68
C LEU A 261 -17.87 0.95 -1.86
N ASP A 262 -18.96 0.21 -1.62
CA ASP A 262 -19.82 -0.39 -2.62
C ASP A 262 -20.41 0.62 -3.61
N GLN A 263 -20.55 1.89 -3.23
CA GLN A 263 -20.98 2.96 -4.14
C GLN A 263 -19.93 3.36 -5.19
N TRP A 264 -18.66 2.95 -5.00
CA TRP A 264 -17.52 3.33 -5.82
C TRP A 264 -16.91 2.17 -6.61
N VAL A 265 -17.36 0.93 -6.35
CA VAL A 265 -16.80 -0.29 -6.90
C VAL A 265 -17.90 -1.20 -7.41
N ASP A 266 -17.85 -1.61 -8.68
CA ASP A 266 -18.88 -2.48 -9.27
C ASP A 266 -18.90 -3.88 -8.64
N GLN A 267 -17.73 -4.41 -8.28
CA GLN A 267 -17.57 -5.74 -7.72
C GLN A 267 -16.64 -5.66 -6.51
N LEU A 268 -17.20 -5.76 -5.30
CA LEU A 268 -16.48 -5.60 -4.04
C LEU A 268 -16.63 -6.85 -3.17
N TRP A 269 -15.50 -7.43 -2.76
CA TRP A 269 -15.43 -8.49 -1.74
C TRP A 269 -14.74 -7.95 -0.50
N ARG A 270 -15.22 -8.34 0.67
CA ARG A 270 -14.63 -7.96 1.95
C ARG A 270 -14.26 -9.20 2.75
N ARG A 271 -13.05 -9.21 3.31
CA ARG A 271 -12.53 -10.27 4.18
C ARG A 271 -11.96 -9.63 5.45
N ASP A 272 -12.71 -9.74 6.53
CA ASP A 272 -12.28 -9.24 7.84
C ASP A 272 -11.36 -10.27 8.50
N VAL A 273 -10.23 -9.79 9.05
CA VAL A 273 -9.20 -10.62 9.70
C VAL A 273 -8.87 -10.05 11.07
N ALA A 274 -8.89 -10.90 12.10
CA ALA A 274 -8.54 -10.49 13.47
C ALA A 274 -7.02 -10.28 13.64
N ALA A 275 -6.45 -9.30 12.93
CA ALA A 275 -5.03 -8.96 12.89
C ALA A 275 -4.82 -7.45 13.00
N GLY A 276 -3.57 -7.01 13.21
CA GLY A 276 -3.14 -5.63 13.13
C GLY A 276 -2.80 -5.20 11.71
N HIS A 277 -2.21 -4.00 11.59
CA HIS A 277 -1.98 -3.31 10.31
C HIS A 277 -1.11 -4.12 9.32
N TRP A 278 0.02 -4.68 9.76
CA TRP A 278 0.97 -5.42 8.91
C TRP A 278 0.56 -6.90 8.75
N LEU A 279 -0.60 -7.14 8.11
CA LEU A 279 -1.14 -8.48 7.91
C LEU A 279 -0.18 -9.39 7.14
N GLN A 280 0.54 -8.87 6.15
CA GLN A 280 1.49 -9.62 5.31
C GLN A 280 2.72 -10.10 6.09
N LEU A 281 3.02 -9.48 7.23
CA LEU A 281 4.09 -9.91 8.13
C LEU A 281 3.59 -10.87 9.20
N SER A 282 2.40 -10.59 9.77
CA SER A 282 1.83 -11.36 10.89
C SER A 282 1.11 -12.64 10.44
N HIS A 283 0.44 -12.60 9.28
CA HIS A 283 -0.38 -13.70 8.74
C HIS A 283 -0.15 -13.87 7.22
N PRO A 284 1.09 -14.08 6.77
CA PRO A 284 1.41 -14.17 5.34
C PRO A 284 0.63 -15.28 4.62
N GLU A 285 0.32 -16.38 5.31
CA GLU A 285 -0.47 -17.50 4.77
C GLU A 285 -1.91 -17.10 4.44
N LEU A 286 -2.50 -16.17 5.20
CA LEU A 286 -3.84 -15.65 4.89
C LEU A 286 -3.79 -14.75 3.65
N VAL A 287 -2.77 -13.89 3.55
CA VAL A 287 -2.58 -13.04 2.37
C VAL A 287 -2.40 -13.90 1.11
N VAL A 288 -1.52 -14.90 1.16
CA VAL A 288 -1.29 -15.84 0.04
C VAL A 288 -2.59 -16.56 -0.36
N ARG A 289 -3.34 -17.04 0.63
CA ARG A 289 -4.63 -17.73 0.37
C ARG A 289 -5.64 -16.80 -0.30
N TYR A 290 -5.88 -15.61 0.28
CA TYR A 290 -6.89 -14.69 -0.22
C TYR A 290 -6.54 -14.14 -1.61
N VAL A 291 -5.27 -13.84 -1.85
CA VAL A 291 -4.80 -13.47 -3.18
C VAL A 291 -5.02 -14.62 -4.17
N SER A 292 -4.62 -15.85 -3.81
CA SER A 292 -4.76 -17.02 -4.71
C SER A 292 -6.21 -17.46 -4.97
N GLU A 293 -7.15 -17.13 -4.09
CA GLU A 293 -8.59 -17.38 -4.28
C GLU A 293 -9.26 -16.31 -5.14
N PHE A 294 -8.64 -15.14 -5.26
CA PHE A 294 -9.20 -13.98 -5.95
C PHE A 294 -8.60 -13.74 -7.35
N VAL A 295 -7.41 -14.27 -7.62
CA VAL A 295 -6.73 -14.31 -8.94
C VAL A 295 -7.25 -15.50 -9.81
#